data_d3329fd50b39aae2d4cfa799e49be701
#
_entry.id   d3329fd50b39aae2d4cfa799e49be701
#
_cell.length_a   1.000
_cell.length_b   1.000
_cell.length_c   1.000
_cell.angle_alpha   90.00
_cell.angle_beta   90.00
_cell.angle_gamma   90.00
#
_symmetry.space_group_name_H-M   'P 1'
#
loop_
_entity.id
_entity.type
_entity.pdbx_description
1 polymer ?
#
loop_
_entity_poly.entity_id
_entity_poly.type
_entity_poly.pdbx_seq_one_letter_code
_entity_poly.pdbx_strand_id
1 'polypeptide(L)'
;MKKQIIACLFLFVALFTHAQTNTVPDSVYLIQDSVLIPTKSGISISAIIVRKKTNTKPLPALLFYTTYYQGAGDANAGKRSADRDYVGIVAYARGIRTDLKHYAPYEHEATDVYDIIDWISKQSWCNGSVGMFSGSYTGFAQWSTVKNIHSALKTIVPQVAVMPGYDTPLENNVELNLGLYWPNDNIYKREAIRRSLPFEWFEKGTAWKNMDSLAGNRNAIFQKWLQHPAYDQYWSSMVPTPAEYAHINIPVLTTTGYYDGSQISALQYFKLHTKYNSNANHYVVIGPYDHWGGQRRPALNLMGYLIDSVANVSMMELAYEWLDHILKNKPKPALLKNKINYQVMGSNEWKHVATLQQMNNDTLTFYLHKRSLVKQKQATAAYQLQTVDFKDRKTENNFFVPQLIMDSLDAGNGLIFSTPVFEKEFAINGSFTGNLFASINKKDMDVSLALYEQMPDGKYFYLTRYIGRASYAKNNAQRQLLQPNKKESIPFTNTRFVSRKISKGSRLVIVLNVNKHPFEIINYGSGKPVAEETIKDAGAPLQIKWHNSSYIKVPVWVY
;
A
#
# COMPACT_ATOMS: atom_id res chain seq x y z
N MET A 1 19.62 27.41 -26.64
CA MET A 1 19.27 26.12 -27.29
C MET A 1 18.02 25.62 -26.62
N LYS A 2 16.88 25.61 -27.32
CA LYS A 2 15.58 25.22 -26.80
C LYS A 2 15.58 23.71 -26.59
N LYS A 3 15.50 23.25 -25.34
CA LYS A 3 15.21 21.83 -25.01
C LYS A 3 13.75 21.58 -25.35
N GLN A 4 13.52 20.79 -26.38
CA GLN A 4 12.21 20.27 -26.70
C GLN A 4 11.80 19.31 -25.56
N ILE A 5 10.78 19.70 -24.85
CA ILE A 5 10.08 18.84 -23.90
C ILE A 5 9.27 17.86 -24.75
N ILE A 6 9.77 16.63 -24.89
CA ILE A 6 8.97 15.52 -25.42
C ILE A 6 8.01 15.15 -24.29
N ALA A 7 6.80 15.69 -24.38
CA ALA A 7 5.67 15.23 -23.60
C ALA A 7 5.30 13.83 -24.11
N CYS A 8 5.77 12.79 -23.40
CA CYS A 8 5.23 11.44 -23.58
C CYS A 8 3.77 11.44 -23.14
N LEU A 9 2.89 11.68 -24.11
CA LEU A 9 1.45 11.43 -23.99
C LEU A 9 1.28 9.92 -23.78
N PHE A 10 1.12 9.47 -22.55
CA PHE A 10 0.50 8.18 -22.29
C PHE A 10 -1.01 8.33 -22.59
N LEU A 11 -1.35 8.24 -23.88
CA LEU A 11 -2.67 7.81 -24.28
C LEU A 11 -2.76 6.33 -23.84
N PHE A 12 -3.42 6.08 -22.69
CA PHE A 12 -4.03 4.79 -22.43
C PHE A 12 -5.19 4.64 -23.41
N VAL A 13 -4.88 4.33 -24.68
CA VAL A 13 -5.80 3.61 -25.52
C VAL A 13 -5.84 2.21 -24.91
N ALA A 14 -6.84 1.97 -24.06
CA ALA A 14 -7.26 0.63 -23.73
C ALA A 14 -7.69 -0.02 -25.04
N LEU A 15 -6.77 -0.72 -25.70
CA LEU A 15 -7.11 -1.74 -26.66
C LEU A 15 -7.90 -2.80 -25.86
N PHE A 16 -9.21 -2.62 -25.81
CA PHE A 16 -10.15 -3.67 -25.49
C PHE A 16 -9.99 -4.73 -26.59
N THR A 17 -9.05 -5.65 -26.42
CA THR A 17 -9.20 -6.94 -27.04
C THR A 17 -10.48 -7.50 -26.47
N HIS A 18 -11.56 -7.48 -27.24
CA HIS A 18 -12.75 -8.23 -26.98
C HIS A 18 -12.37 -9.72 -27.00
N ALA A 19 -11.88 -10.23 -25.86
CA ALA A 19 -12.18 -11.59 -25.53
C ALA A 19 -13.71 -11.62 -25.50
N GLN A 20 -14.34 -12.36 -26.39
CA GLN A 20 -15.75 -12.69 -26.30
C GLN A 20 -15.96 -13.41 -24.96
N THR A 21 -16.16 -12.65 -23.91
CA THR A 21 -16.79 -13.16 -22.71
C THR A 21 -18.21 -13.47 -23.15
N ASN A 22 -18.59 -14.73 -23.15
CA ASN A 22 -19.99 -15.15 -23.18
C ASN A 22 -20.66 -14.47 -22.00
N THR A 23 -21.15 -13.24 -22.18
CA THR A 23 -21.86 -12.50 -21.16
C THR A 23 -23.20 -13.21 -20.97
N VAL A 24 -23.35 -13.86 -19.82
CA VAL A 24 -24.62 -14.46 -19.42
C VAL A 24 -25.69 -13.36 -19.43
N PRO A 25 -26.79 -13.51 -20.16
CA PRO A 25 -27.81 -12.45 -20.26
C PRO A 25 -28.35 -12.05 -18.89
N ASP A 26 -28.64 -10.77 -18.68
CA ASP A 26 -29.22 -10.26 -17.42
C ASP A 26 -30.54 -10.94 -17.05
N SER A 27 -31.27 -11.49 -18.03
CA SER A 27 -32.47 -12.29 -17.84
C SER A 27 -32.29 -13.53 -16.94
N VAL A 28 -31.07 -14.02 -16.77
CA VAL A 28 -30.74 -15.18 -15.91
C VAL A 28 -30.68 -14.80 -14.42
N TYR A 29 -30.46 -13.52 -14.12
CA TYR A 29 -30.30 -13.06 -12.75
C TYR A 29 -31.58 -12.44 -12.20
N LEU A 30 -31.76 -12.55 -10.90
CA LEU A 30 -32.62 -11.71 -10.08
C LEU A 30 -31.73 -10.64 -9.45
N ILE A 31 -31.85 -9.42 -9.95
CA ILE A 31 -31.09 -8.25 -9.47
C ILE A 31 -32.05 -7.36 -8.70
N GLN A 32 -31.75 -7.17 -7.41
CA GLN A 32 -32.44 -6.23 -6.54
C GLN A 32 -31.50 -5.05 -6.29
N ASP A 33 -31.72 -3.96 -7.01
CA ASP A 33 -30.97 -2.71 -6.82
C ASP A 33 -31.62 -1.82 -5.77
N SER A 34 -30.85 -0.91 -5.19
CA SER A 34 -31.32 0.10 -4.24
C SER A 34 -32.00 -0.49 -2.99
N VAL A 35 -31.59 -1.70 -2.59
CA VAL A 35 -32.01 -2.28 -1.31
C VAL A 35 -31.45 -1.43 -0.18
N LEU A 36 -32.31 -0.95 0.72
CA LEU A 36 -31.91 -0.19 1.90
C LEU A 36 -31.81 -1.13 3.10
N ILE A 37 -30.60 -1.34 3.58
CA ILE A 37 -30.30 -2.17 4.77
C ILE A 37 -30.25 -1.24 5.98
N PRO A 38 -31.15 -1.39 6.97
CA PRO A 38 -31.14 -0.56 8.17
C PRO A 38 -29.94 -0.92 9.07
N THR A 39 -29.30 0.08 9.64
CA THR A 39 -28.27 -0.11 10.68
C THR A 39 -28.80 0.36 12.03
N LYS A 40 -28.17 -0.10 13.10
CA LYS A 40 -28.48 0.31 14.50
C LYS A 40 -28.25 1.80 14.73
N SER A 41 -27.45 2.44 13.91
CA SER A 41 -27.23 3.89 13.96
C SER A 41 -28.38 4.73 13.39
N GLY A 42 -29.42 4.08 12.84
CA GLY A 42 -30.54 4.74 12.15
C GLY A 42 -30.26 5.16 10.70
N ILE A 43 -29.04 4.93 10.21
CA ILE A 43 -28.67 5.18 8.81
C ILE A 43 -28.92 3.90 7.99
N SER A 44 -29.51 4.05 6.80
CA SER A 44 -29.68 2.93 5.87
C SER A 44 -28.51 2.86 4.88
N ILE A 45 -28.03 1.64 4.66
CA ILE A 45 -26.98 1.34 3.68
C ILE A 45 -27.62 0.88 2.37
N SER A 46 -27.24 1.50 1.26
CA SER A 46 -27.70 1.08 -0.06
C SER A 46 -26.93 -0.16 -0.54
N ALA A 47 -27.63 -1.14 -1.11
CA ALA A 47 -27.01 -2.35 -1.63
C ALA A 47 -27.65 -2.83 -2.94
N ILE A 48 -26.87 -3.60 -3.69
CA ILE A 48 -27.33 -4.40 -4.85
C ILE A 48 -27.19 -5.87 -4.46
N ILE A 49 -28.24 -6.67 -4.67
CA ILE A 49 -28.25 -8.11 -4.41
C ILE A 49 -28.49 -8.84 -5.73
N VAL A 50 -27.59 -9.77 -6.05
CA VAL A 50 -27.64 -10.55 -7.29
C VAL A 50 -27.70 -12.04 -6.99
N ARG A 51 -28.66 -12.73 -7.58
CA ARG A 51 -28.84 -14.18 -7.51
C ARG A 51 -29.19 -14.76 -8.87
N LYS A 52 -28.85 -16.02 -9.15
CA LYS A 52 -29.45 -16.71 -10.31
C LYS A 52 -30.93 -17.05 -10.02
N LYS A 53 -31.80 -16.89 -11.00
CA LYS A 53 -33.22 -17.27 -10.91
C LYS A 53 -33.43 -18.77 -10.67
N THR A 54 -32.45 -19.58 -11.12
CA THR A 54 -32.47 -21.05 -10.96
C THR A 54 -32.12 -21.52 -9.56
N ASN A 55 -31.57 -20.64 -8.70
CA ASN A 55 -31.15 -21.02 -7.35
C ASN A 55 -32.37 -20.99 -6.40
N THR A 56 -32.92 -22.16 -6.11
CA THR A 56 -34.10 -22.34 -5.24
C THR A 56 -33.74 -22.62 -3.79
N LYS A 57 -32.49 -22.99 -3.49
CA LYS A 57 -31.99 -23.25 -2.14
C LYS A 57 -31.22 -22.07 -1.58
N PRO A 58 -31.19 -21.87 -0.24
CA PRO A 58 -30.33 -20.88 0.37
C PRO A 58 -28.87 -21.16 0.08
N LEU A 59 -28.11 -20.13 -0.26
CA LEU A 59 -26.68 -20.19 -0.61
C LEU A 59 -25.84 -19.34 0.35
N PRO A 60 -24.51 -19.59 0.45
CA PRO A 60 -23.62 -18.66 1.10
C PRO A 60 -23.63 -17.31 0.38
N ALA A 61 -23.46 -16.23 1.13
CA ALA A 61 -23.40 -14.88 0.60
C ALA A 61 -21.96 -14.37 0.50
N LEU A 62 -21.64 -13.63 -0.56
CA LEU A 62 -20.38 -12.91 -0.69
C LEU A 62 -20.65 -11.41 -0.66
N LEU A 63 -20.12 -10.75 0.35
CA LEU A 63 -20.27 -9.33 0.57
C LEU A 63 -19.06 -8.56 0.02
N PHE A 64 -19.32 -7.68 -0.91
CA PHE A 64 -18.43 -6.65 -1.40
C PHE A 64 -18.88 -5.30 -0.83
N TYR A 65 -18.24 -4.83 0.25
CA TYR A 65 -18.54 -3.55 0.86
C TYR A 65 -17.60 -2.48 0.31
N THR A 66 -18.14 -1.42 -0.29
CA THR A 66 -17.34 -0.50 -1.09
C THR A 66 -17.77 0.96 -0.95
N THR A 67 -16.83 1.86 -1.14
CA THR A 67 -17.07 3.29 -1.35
C THR A 67 -17.13 3.66 -2.85
N TYR A 68 -16.72 2.76 -3.72
CA TYR A 68 -16.61 3.01 -5.16
C TYR A 68 -17.94 2.74 -5.86
N TYR A 69 -18.69 3.80 -6.17
CA TYR A 69 -19.91 3.70 -6.95
C TYR A 69 -19.62 3.99 -8.42
N GLN A 70 -19.85 3.01 -9.30
CA GLN A 70 -19.59 3.08 -10.74
C GLN A 70 -20.88 2.98 -11.58
N GLY A 71 -22.05 3.05 -10.93
CA GLY A 71 -23.32 2.97 -11.62
C GLY A 71 -23.76 1.55 -11.95
N ALA A 72 -24.35 1.34 -13.14
CA ALA A 72 -24.89 0.04 -13.55
C ALA A 72 -23.84 -1.09 -13.59
N GLY A 73 -22.56 -0.76 -13.73
CA GLY A 73 -21.45 -1.73 -13.73
C GLY A 73 -21.25 -2.46 -12.40
N ASP A 74 -21.74 -1.91 -11.29
CA ASP A 74 -21.50 -2.48 -9.96
C ASP A 74 -22.17 -3.84 -9.77
N ALA A 75 -23.34 -4.06 -10.40
CA ALA A 75 -23.99 -5.35 -10.39
C ALA A 75 -23.11 -6.50 -10.95
N ASN A 76 -22.11 -6.20 -11.78
CA ASN A 76 -21.21 -7.21 -12.32
C ASN A 76 -20.36 -7.92 -11.24
N ALA A 77 -20.04 -7.26 -10.13
CA ALA A 77 -19.40 -7.91 -9.00
C ALA A 77 -20.33 -8.95 -8.36
N GLY A 78 -21.59 -8.61 -8.19
CA GLY A 78 -22.62 -9.54 -7.73
C GLY A 78 -22.87 -10.70 -8.71
N LYS A 79 -22.92 -10.44 -10.03
CA LYS A 79 -23.10 -11.47 -11.07
C LYS A 79 -21.95 -12.47 -11.05
N ARG A 80 -20.68 -12.03 -10.94
CA ARG A 80 -19.53 -12.95 -10.84
C ARG A 80 -19.64 -13.90 -9.64
N SER A 81 -20.17 -13.43 -8.51
CA SER A 81 -20.45 -14.27 -7.35
C SER A 81 -21.60 -15.22 -7.60
N ALA A 82 -22.70 -14.73 -8.23
CA ALA A 82 -23.87 -15.54 -8.56
C ALA A 82 -23.52 -16.65 -9.57
N ASP A 83 -22.61 -16.41 -10.52
CA ASP A 83 -22.13 -17.42 -11.48
C ASP A 83 -21.39 -18.58 -10.82
N ARG A 84 -20.90 -18.36 -9.61
CA ARG A 84 -20.25 -19.36 -8.78
C ARG A 84 -21.14 -19.90 -7.65
N ASP A 85 -22.46 -19.81 -7.82
CA ASP A 85 -23.47 -20.27 -6.85
C ASP A 85 -23.30 -19.68 -5.45
N TYR A 86 -23.17 -18.35 -5.42
CA TYR A 86 -23.28 -17.51 -4.23
C TYR A 86 -24.42 -16.51 -4.38
N VAL A 87 -24.86 -15.93 -3.30
CA VAL A 87 -25.57 -14.65 -3.35
C VAL A 87 -24.54 -13.54 -3.37
N GLY A 88 -24.47 -12.78 -4.47
CA GLY A 88 -23.56 -11.65 -4.61
C GLY A 88 -24.18 -10.37 -4.06
N ILE A 89 -23.49 -9.70 -3.14
CA ILE A 89 -23.96 -8.47 -2.50
C ILE A 89 -22.91 -7.39 -2.67
N VAL A 90 -23.33 -6.26 -3.25
CA VAL A 90 -22.54 -5.03 -3.31
C VAL A 90 -23.19 -4.01 -2.40
N ALA A 91 -22.64 -3.81 -1.22
CA ALA A 91 -23.12 -2.82 -0.26
C ALA A 91 -22.20 -1.60 -0.27
N TYR A 92 -22.77 -0.42 -0.21
CA TYR A 92 -22.02 0.83 -0.29
C TYR A 92 -21.74 1.38 1.09
N ALA A 93 -20.58 2.02 1.24
CA ALA A 93 -20.26 2.74 2.45
C ALA A 93 -21.34 3.77 2.78
N ARG A 94 -21.54 4.01 4.06
CA ARG A 94 -22.51 4.97 4.60
C ARG A 94 -22.51 6.27 3.80
N GLY A 95 -23.68 6.75 3.40
CA GLY A 95 -23.85 7.98 2.62
C GLY A 95 -23.70 7.81 1.10
N ILE A 96 -22.99 6.79 0.62
CA ILE A 96 -22.87 6.51 -0.81
C ILE A 96 -24.22 6.00 -1.33
N ARG A 97 -24.71 6.61 -2.41
CA ARG A 97 -26.06 6.40 -3.01
C ARG A 97 -27.25 6.80 -2.11
N THR A 98 -26.98 7.45 -0.98
CA THR A 98 -28.01 8.01 -0.09
C THR A 98 -27.72 9.49 0.14
N ASP A 99 -27.13 9.88 1.25
CA ASP A 99 -26.82 11.28 1.59
C ASP A 99 -25.35 11.40 2.01
N LEU A 100 -24.51 11.96 1.14
CA LEU A 100 -23.07 12.10 1.32
C LEU A 100 -22.66 12.86 2.60
N LYS A 101 -23.56 13.61 3.25
CA LYS A 101 -23.26 14.25 4.53
C LYS A 101 -22.93 13.25 5.64
N HIS A 102 -23.40 12.00 5.50
CA HIS A 102 -23.13 10.92 6.45
C HIS A 102 -21.83 10.15 6.15
N TYR A 103 -21.17 10.46 5.03
CA TYR A 103 -19.97 9.75 4.62
C TYR A 103 -18.74 10.23 5.40
N ALA A 104 -18.10 9.30 6.11
CA ALA A 104 -16.81 9.50 6.76
C ALA A 104 -15.97 8.23 6.55
N PRO A 105 -15.05 8.22 5.58
CA PRO A 105 -14.29 7.03 5.22
C PRO A 105 -13.45 6.54 6.37
N TYR A 106 -13.43 5.23 6.56
CA TYR A 106 -12.71 4.49 7.60
C TYR A 106 -13.34 4.55 9.01
N GLU A 107 -14.38 5.34 9.26
CA GLU A 107 -14.87 5.63 10.61
C GLU A 107 -16.03 4.73 11.08
N HIS A 108 -16.77 4.11 10.16
CA HIS A 108 -18.03 3.42 10.48
C HIS A 108 -18.10 1.96 10.01
N GLU A 109 -17.11 1.48 9.28
CA GLU A 109 -17.13 0.17 8.62
C GLU A 109 -17.32 -0.99 9.61
N ALA A 110 -16.73 -0.89 10.80
CA ALA A 110 -16.84 -1.93 11.82
C ALA A 110 -18.30 -2.18 12.24
N THR A 111 -19.07 -1.11 12.43
CA THR A 111 -20.46 -1.19 12.89
C THR A 111 -21.43 -1.43 11.74
N ASP A 112 -21.26 -0.71 10.64
CA ASP A 112 -22.16 -0.82 9.49
C ASP A 112 -22.09 -2.21 8.85
N VAL A 113 -20.89 -2.74 8.66
CA VAL A 113 -20.73 -4.07 8.05
C VAL A 113 -21.22 -5.18 8.98
N TYR A 114 -21.08 -5.02 10.30
CA TYR A 114 -21.69 -5.93 11.25
C TYR A 114 -23.22 -6.01 11.07
N ASP A 115 -23.90 -4.86 11.01
CA ASP A 115 -25.35 -4.78 10.83
C ASP A 115 -25.78 -5.31 9.46
N ILE A 116 -24.99 -5.07 8.40
CA ILE A 116 -25.22 -5.63 7.07
C ILE A 116 -25.15 -7.17 7.11
N ILE A 117 -24.13 -7.74 7.76
CA ILE A 117 -23.97 -9.20 7.87
C ILE A 117 -25.11 -9.81 8.69
N ASP A 118 -25.54 -9.15 9.76
CA ASP A 118 -26.70 -9.56 10.56
C ASP A 118 -27.96 -9.60 9.70
N TRP A 119 -28.21 -8.54 8.92
CA TRP A 119 -29.35 -8.48 8.00
C TRP A 119 -29.27 -9.59 6.91
N ILE A 120 -28.11 -9.79 6.29
CA ILE A 120 -27.88 -10.84 5.27
C ILE A 120 -28.19 -12.22 5.84
N SER A 121 -27.71 -12.51 7.04
CA SER A 121 -27.84 -13.83 7.66
C SER A 121 -29.29 -14.24 7.93
N LYS A 122 -30.20 -13.29 8.02
CA LYS A 122 -31.63 -13.48 8.28
C LYS A 122 -32.47 -13.62 6.99
N GLN A 123 -31.87 -13.43 5.83
CA GLN A 123 -32.60 -13.53 4.58
C GLN A 123 -32.87 -14.99 4.17
N SER A 124 -34.05 -15.27 3.65
CA SER A 124 -34.46 -16.63 3.24
C SER A 124 -33.57 -17.26 2.15
N TRP A 125 -32.87 -16.44 1.39
CA TRP A 125 -31.94 -16.87 0.34
C TRP A 125 -30.52 -17.11 0.86
N CYS A 126 -30.21 -16.76 2.10
CA CYS A 126 -28.89 -16.96 2.70
C CYS A 126 -28.89 -18.19 3.60
N ASN A 127 -27.87 -19.04 3.49
CA ASN A 127 -27.71 -20.22 4.36
C ASN A 127 -27.06 -19.91 5.72
N GLY A 128 -26.96 -18.64 6.11
CA GLY A 128 -26.32 -18.20 7.35
C GLY A 128 -24.80 -18.09 7.29
N SER A 129 -24.17 -18.23 6.11
CA SER A 129 -22.73 -18.10 5.93
C SER A 129 -22.40 -16.93 5.00
N VAL A 130 -21.53 -16.05 5.47
CA VAL A 130 -21.06 -14.86 4.73
C VAL A 130 -19.54 -14.90 4.61
N GLY A 131 -19.04 -14.62 3.41
CA GLY A 131 -17.64 -14.33 3.15
C GLY A 131 -17.47 -12.90 2.62
N MET A 132 -16.31 -12.30 2.88
CA MET A 132 -15.96 -11.00 2.31
C MET A 132 -14.69 -11.11 1.49
N PHE A 133 -14.60 -10.34 0.41
CA PHE A 133 -13.41 -10.27 -0.44
C PHE A 133 -13.31 -8.93 -1.16
N SER A 134 -12.18 -8.64 -1.75
CA SER A 134 -11.82 -7.50 -2.58
C SER A 134 -10.74 -6.63 -1.94
N GLY A 135 -10.29 -5.59 -2.65
CA GLY A 135 -9.04 -4.90 -2.37
C GLY A 135 -9.14 -3.45 -1.93
N SER A 136 -7.99 -2.91 -1.51
CA SER A 136 -7.82 -1.49 -1.20
C SER A 136 -8.67 -1.06 0.01
N TYR A 137 -9.49 -0.03 -0.12
CA TYR A 137 -10.48 0.36 0.89
C TYR A 137 -11.41 -0.79 1.28
N THR A 138 -11.86 -1.59 0.30
CA THR A 138 -12.71 -2.76 0.56
C THR A 138 -11.95 -3.85 1.34
N GLY A 139 -10.62 -3.91 1.18
CA GLY A 139 -9.73 -4.76 1.99
C GLY A 139 -9.62 -4.26 3.44
N PHE A 140 -9.50 -2.95 3.64
CA PHE A 140 -9.57 -2.32 4.96
C PHE A 140 -10.90 -2.61 5.66
N ALA A 141 -12.03 -2.44 4.96
CA ALA A 141 -13.37 -2.64 5.53
C ALA A 141 -13.52 -4.05 6.14
N GLN A 142 -12.90 -5.06 5.54
CA GLN A 142 -12.87 -6.43 6.08
C GLN A 142 -12.09 -6.50 7.40
N TRP A 143 -10.95 -5.80 7.50
CA TRP A 143 -10.19 -5.73 8.76
C TRP A 143 -10.92 -4.92 9.83
N SER A 144 -11.63 -3.87 9.45
CA SER A 144 -12.50 -3.13 10.37
C SER A 144 -13.66 -4.00 10.89
N THR A 145 -14.26 -4.81 10.02
CA THR A 145 -15.36 -5.72 10.37
C THR A 145 -14.96 -6.75 11.44
N VAL A 146 -13.73 -7.27 11.41
CA VAL A 146 -13.29 -8.29 12.37
C VAL A 146 -12.92 -7.74 13.75
N LYS A 147 -13.08 -6.44 14.01
CA LYS A 147 -13.04 -5.87 15.36
C LYS A 147 -14.18 -6.44 16.23
N ASN A 148 -15.31 -6.77 15.62
CA ASN A 148 -16.43 -7.43 16.25
C ASN A 148 -17.01 -8.46 15.25
N ILE A 149 -16.57 -9.72 15.36
CA ILE A 149 -16.89 -10.76 14.39
C ILE A 149 -18.33 -11.22 14.57
N HIS A 150 -19.17 -11.02 13.54
CA HIS A 150 -20.50 -11.62 13.50
C HIS A 150 -20.41 -13.13 13.25
N SER A 151 -21.26 -13.93 13.91
CA SER A 151 -21.23 -15.41 13.83
C SER A 151 -21.44 -15.96 12.42
N ALA A 152 -22.14 -15.23 11.55
CA ALA A 152 -22.33 -15.58 10.14
C ALA A 152 -21.08 -15.31 9.29
N LEU A 153 -20.15 -14.43 9.69
CA LEU A 153 -18.91 -14.20 8.95
C LEU A 153 -17.96 -15.37 9.10
N LYS A 154 -17.64 -16.06 8.00
CA LYS A 154 -16.82 -17.28 8.01
C LYS A 154 -15.40 -17.07 7.53
N THR A 155 -15.15 -16.07 6.70
CA THR A 155 -13.82 -15.78 6.17
C THR A 155 -13.77 -14.38 5.55
N ILE A 156 -12.57 -13.81 5.51
CA ILE A 156 -12.26 -12.59 4.78
C ILE A 156 -11.09 -12.81 3.83
N VAL A 157 -11.12 -12.11 2.68
CA VAL A 157 -10.04 -12.09 1.70
C VAL A 157 -9.63 -10.64 1.42
N PRO A 158 -8.91 -9.99 2.37
CA PRO A 158 -8.46 -8.61 2.22
C PRO A 158 -7.27 -8.54 1.26
N GLN A 159 -7.54 -8.17 0.00
CA GLN A 159 -6.54 -8.01 -1.04
C GLN A 159 -5.99 -6.58 -1.03
N VAL A 160 -4.68 -6.39 -1.15
CA VAL A 160 -4.02 -5.06 -1.21
C VAL A 160 -4.64 -4.06 -0.21
N ALA A 161 -4.91 -4.53 1.01
CA ALA A 161 -5.68 -3.78 1.99
C ALA A 161 -4.90 -2.57 2.53
N VAL A 162 -5.49 -1.39 2.51
CA VAL A 162 -4.93 -0.17 3.12
C VAL A 162 -5.09 -0.20 4.64
N MET A 163 -4.21 0.51 5.36
CA MET A 163 -4.35 0.78 6.80
C MET A 163 -4.31 2.29 7.01
N PRO A 164 -5.47 2.91 7.36
CA PRO A 164 -5.56 4.36 7.52
C PRO A 164 -4.52 4.91 8.47
N GLY A 165 -3.84 5.99 8.08
CA GLY A 165 -2.79 6.64 8.86
C GLY A 165 -1.45 5.90 8.93
N TYR A 166 -1.34 4.71 8.30
CA TYR A 166 -0.12 3.88 8.31
C TYR A 166 0.59 3.85 6.94
N ASP A 167 -0.16 3.69 5.86
CA ASP A 167 0.30 3.79 4.47
C ASP A 167 -0.58 4.70 3.59
N THR A 168 -1.75 5.08 4.07
CA THR A 168 -2.71 5.94 3.38
C THR A 168 -3.50 6.77 4.40
N PRO A 169 -3.58 8.10 4.27
CA PRO A 169 -2.88 8.96 3.32
C PRO A 169 -1.43 9.28 3.68
N LEU A 170 -0.90 8.68 4.74
CA LEU A 170 0.44 8.88 5.29
C LEU A 170 1.28 7.63 5.08
N GLU A 171 2.50 7.75 4.55
CA GLU A 171 3.51 6.68 4.60
C GLU A 171 4.63 7.11 5.55
N ASN A 172 4.79 6.42 6.68
CA ASN A 172 5.76 6.76 7.73
C ASN A 172 5.71 8.26 8.13
N ASN A 173 4.49 8.77 8.34
CA ASN A 173 4.19 10.16 8.71
C ASN A 173 4.52 11.23 7.63
N VAL A 174 4.69 10.82 6.39
CA VAL A 174 4.81 11.71 5.23
C VAL A 174 3.49 11.68 4.45
N GLU A 175 2.83 12.81 4.31
CA GLU A 175 1.56 12.92 3.60
C GLU A 175 1.76 12.80 2.09
N LEU A 176 0.92 11.97 1.49
CA LEU A 176 0.88 11.72 0.06
C LEU A 176 -0.26 12.54 -0.58
N ASN A 177 -0.08 12.95 -1.83
CA ASN A 177 -1.14 13.64 -2.58
C ASN A 177 -2.42 12.81 -2.71
N LEU A 178 -2.33 11.50 -2.55
CA LEU A 178 -3.47 10.57 -2.51
C LEU A 178 -4.53 11.00 -1.48
N GLY A 179 -4.12 11.62 -0.36
CA GLY A 179 -5.03 12.16 0.66
C GLY A 179 -6.03 13.19 0.12
N LEU A 180 -5.67 13.94 -0.93
CA LEU A 180 -6.56 14.86 -1.63
C LEU A 180 -7.26 14.20 -2.82
N TYR A 181 -6.52 13.48 -3.67
CA TYR A 181 -7.05 12.92 -4.92
C TYR A 181 -8.10 11.85 -4.68
N TRP A 182 -7.84 10.93 -3.76
CA TRP A 182 -8.76 9.81 -3.53
C TRP A 182 -10.15 10.24 -3.05
N PRO A 183 -10.31 11.16 -2.05
CA PRO A 183 -11.65 11.64 -1.68
C PRO A 183 -12.31 12.47 -2.79
N ASN A 184 -11.53 13.26 -3.54
CA ASN A 184 -12.07 14.06 -4.61
C ASN A 184 -12.69 13.21 -5.72
N ASP A 185 -11.92 12.23 -6.22
CA ASP A 185 -12.28 11.49 -7.43
C ASP A 185 -13.30 10.37 -7.15
N ASN A 186 -13.14 9.69 -6.00
CA ASN A 186 -13.94 8.51 -5.72
C ASN A 186 -15.18 8.79 -4.87
N ILE A 187 -15.16 9.83 -4.04
CA ILE A 187 -16.24 10.12 -3.11
C ILE A 187 -17.12 11.26 -3.63
N TYR A 188 -16.51 12.41 -3.80
CA TYR A 188 -17.27 13.59 -4.24
C TYR A 188 -17.61 13.56 -5.73
N LYS A 189 -16.94 12.71 -6.52
CA LYS A 189 -17.07 12.62 -7.98
C LYS A 189 -17.06 13.99 -8.64
N ARG A 190 -16.21 14.86 -8.10
CA ARG A 190 -15.95 16.18 -8.62
C ARG A 190 -15.17 16.06 -9.93
N GLU A 191 -15.09 17.15 -10.67
CA GLU A 191 -14.17 17.23 -11.79
C GLU A 191 -12.78 16.76 -11.36
N ALA A 192 -12.16 15.89 -12.17
CA ALA A 192 -10.88 15.30 -11.85
C ALA A 192 -9.84 16.41 -11.60
N ILE A 193 -9.12 16.29 -10.50
CA ILE A 193 -8.05 17.25 -10.19
C ILE A 193 -7.02 17.20 -11.32
N ARG A 194 -6.69 18.39 -11.87
CA ARG A 194 -5.71 18.49 -12.95
C ARG A 194 -4.37 17.88 -12.56
N ARG A 195 -3.76 17.14 -13.46
CA ARG A 195 -2.48 16.46 -13.23
C ARG A 195 -1.31 17.39 -12.96
N SER A 196 -1.42 18.67 -13.36
CA SER A 196 -0.44 19.72 -13.10
C SER A 196 -0.46 20.23 -11.65
N LEU A 197 -1.50 19.97 -10.87
CA LEU A 197 -1.67 20.55 -9.53
C LEU A 197 -0.48 20.33 -8.60
N PRO A 198 0.12 19.12 -8.49
CA PRO A 198 1.28 18.93 -7.61
C PRO A 198 2.47 19.81 -8.01
N PHE A 199 2.71 19.96 -9.31
CA PHE A 199 3.79 20.80 -9.83
C PHE A 199 3.50 22.30 -9.61
N GLU A 200 2.26 22.75 -9.80
CA GLU A 200 1.85 24.12 -9.50
C GLU A 200 2.02 24.47 -8.01
N TRP A 201 1.63 23.53 -7.13
CA TRP A 201 1.85 23.65 -5.69
C TRP A 201 3.34 23.73 -5.37
N PHE A 202 4.14 22.82 -5.96
CA PHE A 202 5.58 22.77 -5.79
C PHE A 202 6.24 24.08 -6.21
N GLU A 203 5.91 24.62 -7.38
CA GLU A 203 6.45 25.89 -7.87
C GLU A 203 6.05 27.07 -6.99
N LYS A 204 4.78 27.14 -6.58
CA LYS A 204 4.26 28.22 -5.73
C LYS A 204 4.83 28.19 -4.32
N GLY A 205 5.21 27.03 -3.81
CA GLY A 205 5.72 26.85 -2.45
C GLY A 205 4.74 27.27 -1.37
N THR A 206 3.43 27.15 -1.62
CA THR A 206 2.38 27.40 -0.63
C THR A 206 2.22 26.21 0.33
N ALA A 207 1.54 26.43 1.45
CA ALA A 207 1.30 25.37 2.43
C ALA A 207 0.53 24.18 1.81
N TRP A 208 0.91 22.95 2.20
CA TRP A 208 0.25 21.72 1.72
C TRP A 208 -1.25 21.71 1.99
N LYS A 209 -1.66 22.23 3.15
CA LYS A 209 -3.09 22.34 3.50
C LYS A 209 -3.93 23.16 2.52
N ASN A 210 -3.31 23.91 1.63
CA ASN A 210 -3.99 24.72 0.61
C ASN A 210 -4.14 23.99 -0.74
N MET A 211 -3.70 22.72 -0.86
CA MET A 211 -3.79 21.94 -2.09
C MET A 211 -5.22 21.84 -2.62
N ASP A 212 -6.20 21.65 -1.74
CA ASP A 212 -7.62 21.56 -2.10
C ASP A 212 -8.16 22.91 -2.63
N SER A 213 -7.74 24.02 -2.04
CA SER A 213 -8.09 25.36 -2.53
C SER A 213 -7.45 25.67 -3.87
N LEU A 214 -6.21 25.22 -4.10
CA LEU A 214 -5.56 25.30 -5.40
C LEU A 214 -6.26 24.43 -6.46
N ALA A 215 -6.85 23.30 -6.04
CA ALA A 215 -7.68 22.47 -6.90
C ALA A 215 -9.04 23.11 -7.24
N GLY A 216 -9.40 24.23 -6.58
CA GLY A 216 -10.65 24.94 -6.78
C GLY A 216 -11.78 24.54 -5.84
N ASN A 217 -11.59 23.53 -4.99
CA ASN A 217 -12.66 23.04 -4.11
C ASN A 217 -12.11 22.58 -2.75
N ARG A 218 -12.67 23.14 -1.68
CA ARG A 218 -12.39 22.72 -0.32
C ARG A 218 -12.82 21.26 -0.12
N ASN A 219 -11.96 20.45 0.50
CA ASN A 219 -12.18 19.03 0.74
C ASN A 219 -12.13 18.74 2.25
N ALA A 220 -13.30 18.51 2.85
CA ALA A 220 -13.40 18.32 4.30
C ALA A 220 -12.66 17.07 4.81
N ILE A 221 -12.64 15.98 4.02
CA ILE A 221 -11.91 14.75 4.37
C ILE A 221 -10.40 15.01 4.39
N PHE A 222 -9.87 15.63 3.34
CA PHE A 222 -8.46 16.02 3.28
C PHE A 222 -8.06 16.90 4.46
N GLN A 223 -8.84 17.95 4.75
CA GLN A 223 -8.58 18.86 5.87
C GLN A 223 -8.63 18.14 7.22
N LYS A 224 -9.55 17.19 7.42
CA LYS A 224 -9.64 16.38 8.63
C LYS A 224 -8.40 15.51 8.80
N TRP A 225 -7.97 14.82 7.74
CA TRP A 225 -6.79 13.95 7.80
C TRP A 225 -5.49 14.70 8.10
N LEU A 226 -5.34 15.93 7.61
CA LEU A 226 -4.18 16.78 7.92
C LEU A 226 -4.09 17.18 9.41
N GLN A 227 -5.17 17.04 10.18
CA GLN A 227 -5.14 17.25 11.63
C GLN A 227 -4.54 16.08 12.39
N HIS A 228 -4.32 14.94 11.73
CA HIS A 228 -3.80 13.70 12.29
C HIS A 228 -2.49 13.25 11.59
N PRO A 229 -1.39 14.05 11.70
CA PRO A 229 -0.11 13.73 11.04
C PRO A 229 0.66 12.60 11.74
N ALA A 230 0.23 12.18 12.92
CA ALA A 230 0.74 11.06 13.69
C ALA A 230 -0.20 9.86 13.55
N TYR A 231 0.32 8.65 13.75
CA TYR A 231 -0.52 7.45 13.91
C TYR A 231 -1.16 7.45 15.31
N ASP A 232 -2.08 8.37 15.51
CA ASP A 232 -2.75 8.66 16.79
C ASP A 232 -4.02 7.80 17.01
N GLN A 233 -4.78 8.14 18.07
CA GLN A 233 -6.03 7.45 18.41
C GLN A 233 -7.06 7.50 17.28
N TYR A 234 -7.10 8.58 16.49
CA TYR A 234 -8.02 8.69 15.35
C TYR A 234 -7.82 7.53 14.37
N TRP A 235 -6.58 7.33 13.90
CA TRP A 235 -6.26 6.25 12.96
C TRP A 235 -6.31 4.87 13.60
N SER A 236 -5.74 4.71 14.78
CA SER A 236 -5.65 3.40 15.44
C SER A 236 -7.01 2.85 15.88
N SER A 237 -8.02 3.70 16.06
CA SER A 237 -9.39 3.26 16.38
C SER A 237 -10.10 2.56 15.21
N MET A 238 -9.65 2.78 13.97
CA MET A 238 -10.28 2.24 12.74
C MET A 238 -9.92 0.78 12.48
N VAL A 239 -8.82 0.31 13.05
CA VAL A 239 -8.27 -1.05 12.83
C VAL A 239 -8.34 -1.88 14.12
N PRO A 240 -8.22 -3.22 14.05
CA PRO A 240 -8.26 -4.03 15.25
C PRO A 240 -7.16 -3.68 16.25
N THR A 241 -7.52 -3.61 17.53
CA THR A 241 -6.60 -3.51 18.66
C THR A 241 -5.89 -4.85 18.92
N PRO A 242 -4.81 -4.88 19.72
CA PRO A 242 -4.17 -6.13 20.12
C PRO A 242 -5.13 -7.20 20.68
N ALA A 243 -6.09 -6.76 21.51
CA ALA A 243 -7.09 -7.66 22.08
C ALA A 243 -8.06 -8.20 21.02
N GLU A 244 -8.51 -7.35 20.09
CA GLU A 244 -9.39 -7.77 18.99
C GLU A 244 -8.65 -8.73 18.04
N TYR A 245 -7.38 -8.49 17.69
CA TYR A 245 -6.58 -9.45 16.91
C TYR A 245 -6.50 -10.83 17.56
N ALA A 246 -6.36 -10.90 18.90
CA ALA A 246 -6.28 -12.17 19.63
C ALA A 246 -7.55 -13.01 19.48
N HIS A 247 -8.69 -12.39 19.19
CA HIS A 247 -9.97 -13.07 19.04
C HIS A 247 -10.38 -13.35 17.58
N ILE A 248 -9.57 -12.97 16.59
CA ILE A 248 -9.85 -13.28 15.18
C ILE A 248 -9.60 -14.79 14.95
N ASN A 249 -10.66 -15.56 14.93
CA ASN A 249 -10.64 -17.03 14.81
C ASN A 249 -11.14 -17.55 13.46
N ILE A 250 -11.51 -16.66 12.53
CA ILE A 250 -11.91 -17.02 11.17
C ILE A 250 -10.68 -17.11 10.24
N PRO A 251 -10.71 -17.98 9.21
CA PRO A 251 -9.65 -18.06 8.21
C PRO A 251 -9.51 -16.74 7.40
N VAL A 252 -8.28 -16.36 7.10
CA VAL A 252 -7.95 -15.13 6.35
C VAL A 252 -7.00 -15.44 5.21
N LEU A 253 -7.26 -14.90 4.01
CA LEU A 253 -6.33 -14.91 2.89
C LEU A 253 -5.99 -13.47 2.49
N THR A 254 -4.76 -13.05 2.70
CA THR A 254 -4.24 -11.75 2.21
C THR A 254 -3.47 -11.93 0.91
N THR A 255 -3.75 -11.10 -0.09
CA THR A 255 -2.95 -11.00 -1.31
C THR A 255 -2.41 -9.58 -1.49
N THR A 256 -1.15 -9.44 -1.94
CA THR A 256 -0.52 -8.15 -2.21
C THR A 256 0.64 -8.31 -3.20
N GLY A 257 1.35 -7.24 -3.51
CA GLY A 257 2.47 -7.25 -4.45
C GLY A 257 3.69 -6.47 -3.97
N TYR A 258 4.87 -6.78 -4.54
CA TYR A 258 6.12 -6.06 -4.21
C TYR A 258 6.06 -4.59 -4.60
N TYR A 259 5.24 -4.26 -5.58
CA TYR A 259 5.07 -2.91 -6.12
C TYR A 259 3.65 -2.36 -5.87
N ASP A 260 2.94 -2.96 -4.93
CA ASP A 260 1.66 -2.46 -4.45
C ASP A 260 1.86 -1.28 -3.47
N GLY A 261 1.12 -0.19 -3.68
CA GLY A 261 1.12 0.96 -2.78
C GLY A 261 0.72 0.61 -1.35
N SER A 262 -0.16 -0.37 -1.17
CA SER A 262 -0.69 -0.80 0.13
C SER A 262 0.01 -2.04 0.70
N GLN A 263 1.17 -2.42 0.16
CA GLN A 263 1.89 -3.61 0.60
C GLN A 263 2.26 -3.57 2.08
N ILE A 264 2.73 -2.41 2.56
CA ILE A 264 3.18 -2.23 3.95
C ILE A 264 2.03 -2.57 4.91
N SER A 265 0.84 -2.08 4.63
CA SER A 265 -0.36 -2.32 5.42
C SER A 265 -0.88 -3.75 5.31
N ALA A 266 -0.95 -4.30 4.12
CA ALA A 266 -1.38 -5.68 3.92
C ALA A 266 -0.51 -6.65 4.74
N LEU A 267 0.82 -6.46 4.75
CA LEU A 267 1.74 -7.24 5.56
C LEU A 267 1.68 -6.87 7.05
N GLN A 268 1.35 -5.63 7.40
CA GLN A 268 1.21 -5.22 8.80
C GLN A 268 0.01 -5.92 9.47
N TYR A 269 -1.12 -6.03 8.78
CA TYR A 269 -2.26 -6.81 9.26
C TYR A 269 -1.87 -8.28 9.53
N PHE A 270 -1.12 -8.90 8.63
CA PHE A 270 -0.63 -10.26 8.83
C PHE A 270 0.29 -10.35 10.06
N LYS A 271 1.27 -9.43 10.18
CA LYS A 271 2.20 -9.39 11.32
C LYS A 271 1.48 -9.19 12.65
N LEU A 272 0.49 -8.29 12.71
CA LEU A 272 -0.27 -8.04 13.93
C LEU A 272 -1.17 -9.23 14.28
N HIS A 273 -1.87 -9.80 13.30
CA HIS A 273 -2.73 -10.95 13.54
C HIS A 273 -1.92 -12.16 14.07
N THR A 274 -0.81 -12.49 13.42
CA THR A 274 0.06 -13.61 13.87
C THR A 274 0.82 -13.34 15.17
N LYS A 275 1.07 -12.06 15.49
CA LYS A 275 1.69 -11.66 16.75
C LYS A 275 0.76 -11.84 17.94
N TYR A 276 -0.50 -11.45 17.79
CA TYR A 276 -1.46 -11.45 18.91
C TYR A 276 -2.34 -12.70 18.98
N ASN A 277 -2.41 -13.49 17.90
CA ASN A 277 -3.10 -14.77 17.86
C ASN A 277 -2.16 -15.86 17.36
N SER A 278 -1.63 -16.70 18.27
CA SER A 278 -0.73 -17.81 17.91
C SER A 278 -1.40 -18.88 17.04
N ASN A 279 -2.74 -18.95 17.06
CA ASN A 279 -3.54 -19.91 16.28
C ASN A 279 -4.09 -19.29 14.99
N ALA A 280 -3.62 -18.12 14.59
CA ALA A 280 -4.11 -17.42 13.41
C ALA A 280 -4.10 -18.32 12.16
N ASN A 281 -5.26 -18.55 11.58
CA ASN A 281 -5.39 -19.24 10.31
C ASN A 281 -5.31 -18.23 9.16
N HIS A 282 -4.13 -17.59 9.01
CA HIS A 282 -3.91 -16.51 8.08
C HIS A 282 -2.88 -16.92 7.03
N TYR A 283 -3.27 -16.84 5.74
CA TYR A 283 -2.42 -17.11 4.59
C TYR A 283 -2.10 -15.81 3.86
N VAL A 284 -0.88 -15.70 3.35
CA VAL A 284 -0.42 -14.58 2.53
C VAL A 284 0.08 -15.09 1.19
N VAL A 285 -0.31 -14.41 0.12
CA VAL A 285 0.26 -14.57 -1.21
C VAL A 285 0.84 -13.23 -1.67
N ILE A 286 2.12 -13.21 -2.03
CA ILE A 286 2.81 -12.02 -2.49
C ILE A 286 3.72 -12.33 -3.67
N GLY A 287 3.69 -11.49 -4.70
CA GLY A 287 4.46 -11.65 -5.92
C GLY A 287 4.80 -10.31 -6.57
N PRO A 288 5.33 -10.33 -7.80
CA PRO A 288 5.68 -9.12 -8.55
C PRO A 288 4.41 -8.44 -9.11
N TYR A 289 3.60 -7.92 -8.21
CA TYR A 289 2.32 -7.31 -8.53
C TYR A 289 2.30 -5.86 -8.10
N ASP A 290 1.60 -5.04 -8.89
CA ASP A 290 1.12 -3.71 -8.50
C ASP A 290 -0.21 -3.81 -7.73
N HIS A 291 -0.83 -2.68 -7.44
CA HIS A 291 -2.11 -2.62 -6.72
C HIS A 291 -3.24 -3.39 -7.44
N TRP A 292 -3.20 -3.45 -8.75
CA TRP A 292 -4.21 -4.17 -9.55
C TRP A 292 -3.89 -5.66 -9.68
N GLY A 293 -2.62 -6.01 -9.90
CA GLY A 293 -2.17 -7.39 -9.99
C GLY A 293 -2.34 -8.16 -8.67
N GLY A 294 -2.24 -7.46 -7.52
CA GLY A 294 -2.47 -8.05 -6.20
C GLY A 294 -3.93 -8.41 -5.90
N GLN A 295 -4.89 -8.07 -6.77
CA GLN A 295 -6.32 -8.37 -6.62
C GLN A 295 -7.00 -8.93 -7.88
N ARG A 296 -6.29 -8.95 -9.01
CA ARG A 296 -6.78 -9.44 -10.32
C ARG A 296 -5.72 -10.33 -10.95
N ARG A 297 -5.85 -10.58 -12.25
CA ARG A 297 -4.75 -11.15 -13.04
C ARG A 297 -3.70 -10.06 -13.26
N PRO A 298 -2.42 -10.31 -12.95
CA PRO A 298 -1.37 -9.31 -13.12
C PRO A 298 -1.09 -8.99 -14.59
N ALA A 299 -0.58 -7.80 -14.84
CA ALA A 299 0.05 -7.47 -16.11
C ALA A 299 1.34 -8.28 -16.28
N LEU A 300 1.56 -8.87 -17.45
CA LEU A 300 2.78 -9.63 -17.74
C LEU A 300 4.02 -8.72 -17.79
N ASN A 301 3.84 -7.49 -18.25
CA ASN A 301 4.87 -6.46 -18.23
C ASN A 301 4.55 -5.47 -17.09
N LEU A 302 5.28 -5.61 -15.99
CA LEU A 302 5.18 -4.72 -14.83
C LEU A 302 6.25 -3.63 -14.94
N MET A 303 5.89 -2.44 -15.40
CA MET A 303 6.81 -1.30 -15.53
C MET A 303 8.16 -1.68 -16.19
N GLY A 304 8.12 -2.38 -17.32
CA GLY A 304 9.30 -2.81 -18.07
C GLY A 304 9.92 -4.16 -17.63
N TYR A 305 9.47 -4.73 -16.52
CA TYR A 305 9.86 -6.08 -16.08
C TYR A 305 8.84 -7.11 -16.55
N LEU A 306 9.26 -8.07 -17.35
CA LEU A 306 8.45 -9.25 -17.68
C LEU A 306 8.43 -10.18 -16.47
N ILE A 307 7.27 -10.32 -15.84
CA ILE A 307 7.14 -11.18 -14.66
C ILE A 307 7.38 -12.64 -15.03
N ASP A 308 7.94 -13.40 -14.09
CA ASP A 308 8.15 -14.84 -14.22
C ASP A 308 6.83 -15.56 -14.55
N SER A 309 6.86 -16.57 -15.40
CA SER A 309 5.63 -17.24 -15.88
C SER A 309 4.79 -17.84 -14.75
N VAL A 310 5.46 -18.35 -13.70
CA VAL A 310 4.77 -18.87 -12.49
C VAL A 310 4.03 -17.78 -11.71
N ALA A 311 4.37 -16.52 -11.89
CA ALA A 311 3.70 -15.39 -11.25
C ALA A 311 2.40 -14.96 -11.97
N ASN A 312 2.10 -15.48 -13.16
CA ASN A 312 0.85 -15.17 -13.88
C ASN A 312 -0.36 -15.88 -13.26
N VAL A 313 -0.64 -15.58 -11.99
CA VAL A 313 -1.75 -16.13 -11.22
C VAL A 313 -2.84 -15.07 -11.06
N SER A 314 -4.09 -15.45 -11.32
CA SER A 314 -5.23 -14.56 -11.07
C SER A 314 -5.54 -14.54 -9.57
N MET A 315 -5.27 -13.43 -8.89
CA MET A 315 -5.62 -13.26 -7.47
C MET A 315 -7.13 -13.24 -7.25
N MET A 316 -7.92 -12.87 -8.26
CA MET A 316 -9.38 -12.96 -8.22
C MET A 316 -9.85 -14.43 -8.19
N GLU A 317 -9.30 -15.29 -9.05
CA GLU A 317 -9.65 -16.72 -9.05
C GLU A 317 -9.18 -17.39 -7.77
N LEU A 318 -7.98 -17.08 -7.30
CA LEU A 318 -7.47 -17.58 -6.01
C LEU A 318 -8.39 -17.18 -4.85
N ALA A 319 -8.93 -15.97 -4.85
CA ALA A 319 -9.90 -15.53 -3.84
C ALA A 319 -11.18 -16.39 -3.90
N TYR A 320 -11.71 -16.67 -5.08
CA TYR A 320 -12.88 -17.54 -5.23
C TYR A 320 -12.60 -19.00 -4.87
N GLU A 321 -11.43 -19.55 -5.22
CA GLU A 321 -11.02 -20.89 -4.79
C GLU A 321 -10.94 -20.98 -3.26
N TRP A 322 -10.42 -19.95 -2.60
CA TRP A 322 -10.40 -19.86 -1.13
C TRP A 322 -11.81 -19.79 -0.53
N LEU A 323 -12.67 -18.95 -1.08
CA LEU A 323 -14.07 -18.83 -0.65
C LEU A 323 -14.82 -20.16 -0.83
N ASP A 324 -14.61 -20.85 -1.96
CA ASP A 324 -15.17 -22.18 -2.21
C ASP A 324 -14.66 -23.22 -1.19
N HIS A 325 -13.35 -23.13 -0.84
CA HIS A 325 -12.78 -24.01 0.19
C HIS A 325 -13.47 -23.80 1.55
N ILE A 326 -13.61 -22.56 1.99
CA ILE A 326 -14.16 -22.29 3.34
C ILE A 326 -15.68 -22.39 3.38
N LEU A 327 -16.41 -21.91 2.37
CA LEU A 327 -17.85 -21.81 2.40
C LEU A 327 -18.58 -23.02 1.80
N LYS A 328 -17.88 -23.83 0.99
CA LYS A 328 -18.45 -24.97 0.28
C LYS A 328 -17.67 -26.27 0.46
N ASN A 329 -16.68 -26.28 1.36
CA ASN A 329 -15.83 -27.45 1.65
C ASN A 329 -15.11 -28.03 0.41
N LYS A 330 -14.79 -27.21 -0.59
CA LYS A 330 -13.97 -27.63 -1.73
C LYS A 330 -12.49 -27.75 -1.34
N PRO A 331 -11.65 -28.39 -2.15
CA PRO A 331 -10.21 -28.48 -1.88
C PRO A 331 -9.57 -27.11 -1.66
N LYS A 332 -8.57 -27.05 -0.79
CA LYS A 332 -7.78 -25.82 -0.58
C LYS A 332 -7.02 -25.46 -1.84
N PRO A 333 -6.89 -24.16 -2.20
CA PRO A 333 -6.15 -23.72 -3.35
C PRO A 333 -4.71 -24.27 -3.40
N ALA A 334 -4.29 -24.80 -4.53
CA ALA A 334 -3.01 -25.52 -4.69
C ALA A 334 -1.79 -24.64 -4.41
N LEU A 335 -1.91 -23.32 -4.63
CA LEU A 335 -0.85 -22.36 -4.36
C LEU A 335 -0.60 -22.19 -2.85
N LEU A 336 -1.60 -22.41 -1.99
CA LEU A 336 -1.51 -22.17 -0.55
C LEU A 336 -0.87 -23.36 0.18
N LYS A 337 0.37 -23.70 -0.14
CA LYS A 337 1.10 -24.82 0.46
C LYS A 337 1.49 -24.56 1.92
N ASN A 338 1.74 -23.28 2.27
CA ASN A 338 2.07 -22.88 3.63
C ASN A 338 1.44 -21.50 3.95
N LYS A 339 1.67 -20.96 5.14
CA LYS A 339 1.10 -19.67 5.59
C LYS A 339 1.57 -18.50 4.73
N ILE A 340 2.80 -18.52 4.27
CA ILE A 340 3.39 -17.48 3.41
C ILE A 340 3.81 -18.13 2.10
N ASN A 341 3.26 -17.62 1.00
CA ASN A 341 3.50 -18.09 -0.35
C ASN A 341 4.00 -16.88 -1.16
N TYR A 342 5.27 -16.91 -1.54
CA TYR A 342 5.92 -15.78 -2.19
C TYR A 342 6.68 -16.19 -3.45
N GLN A 343 6.62 -15.34 -4.48
CA GLN A 343 7.33 -15.57 -5.72
C GLN A 343 8.68 -14.87 -5.70
N VAL A 344 9.75 -15.58 -6.00
CA VAL A 344 11.10 -15.01 -6.06
C VAL A 344 11.37 -14.52 -7.48
N MET A 345 11.34 -13.20 -7.70
CA MET A 345 11.60 -12.60 -9.02
C MET A 345 12.94 -13.04 -9.60
N GLY A 346 12.92 -13.47 -10.87
CA GLY A 346 14.11 -13.93 -11.59
C GLY A 346 14.51 -15.38 -11.28
N SER A 347 13.75 -16.13 -10.45
CA SER A 347 13.96 -17.57 -10.24
C SER A 347 12.90 -18.46 -10.87
N ASN A 348 11.79 -17.86 -11.30
CA ASN A 348 10.60 -18.56 -11.80
C ASN A 348 10.07 -19.61 -10.82
N GLU A 349 10.08 -19.30 -9.51
CA GLU A 349 9.66 -20.19 -8.44
C GLU A 349 8.74 -19.52 -7.43
N TRP A 350 7.78 -20.31 -6.90
CA TRP A 350 7.08 -20.00 -5.67
C TRP A 350 7.78 -20.69 -4.49
N LYS A 351 8.02 -19.95 -3.41
CA LYS A 351 8.48 -20.47 -2.13
C LYS A 351 7.34 -20.45 -1.11
N HIS A 352 7.38 -21.37 -0.16
CA HIS A 352 6.31 -21.59 0.79
C HIS A 352 6.90 -21.84 2.19
N VAL A 353 6.62 -20.96 3.13
CA VAL A 353 7.17 -21.00 4.50
C VAL A 353 6.09 -20.74 5.54
N ALA A 354 6.31 -21.21 6.77
CA ALA A 354 5.35 -21.03 7.84
C ALA A 354 5.42 -19.61 8.45
N THR A 355 6.61 -18.99 8.49
CA THR A 355 6.83 -17.68 9.11
C THR A 355 7.70 -16.79 8.25
N LEU A 356 7.62 -15.45 8.46
CA LEU A 356 8.47 -14.48 7.75
C LEU A 356 9.96 -14.71 8.02
N GLN A 357 10.32 -15.20 9.20
CA GLN A 357 11.71 -15.48 9.58
C GLN A 357 12.33 -16.60 8.73
N GLN A 358 11.51 -17.60 8.34
CA GLN A 358 11.97 -18.71 7.50
C GLN A 358 12.21 -18.34 6.03
N MET A 359 11.91 -17.11 5.62
CA MET A 359 12.20 -16.64 4.26
C MET A 359 13.69 -16.40 4.04
N ASN A 360 14.47 -16.28 5.10
CA ASN A 360 15.87 -15.91 5.09
C ASN A 360 16.69 -16.82 6.01
N ASN A 361 17.96 -17.01 5.67
CA ASN A 361 18.94 -17.71 6.50
C ASN A 361 20.12 -16.82 6.93
N ASP A 362 20.19 -15.58 6.41
CA ASP A 362 21.24 -14.62 6.76
C ASP A 362 20.73 -13.16 6.62
N THR A 363 21.53 -12.23 7.14
CA THR A 363 21.29 -10.78 7.02
C THR A 363 22.59 -10.06 6.69
N LEU A 364 22.66 -9.46 5.51
CA LEU A 364 23.80 -8.63 5.13
C LEU A 364 23.67 -7.26 5.78
N THR A 365 24.70 -6.88 6.56
CA THR A 365 24.78 -5.54 7.16
C THR A 365 25.84 -4.72 6.45
N PHE A 366 25.48 -3.50 6.03
CA PHE A 366 26.36 -2.58 5.34
C PHE A 366 26.36 -1.21 6.02
N TYR A 367 27.54 -0.65 6.20
CA TYR A 367 27.77 0.71 6.72
C TYR A 367 28.08 1.67 5.58
N LEU A 368 27.65 2.93 5.73
CA LEU A 368 27.95 3.99 4.76
C LEU A 368 29.42 4.42 4.92
N HIS A 369 30.20 4.36 3.86
CA HIS A 369 31.59 4.83 3.86
C HIS A 369 31.96 5.46 2.53
N LYS A 370 32.23 6.77 2.53
CA LYS A 370 32.44 7.54 1.29
C LYS A 370 31.26 7.29 0.31
N ARG A 371 31.52 6.68 -0.83
CA ARG A 371 30.50 6.28 -1.82
C ARG A 371 30.24 4.77 -1.85
N SER A 372 30.67 4.06 -0.81
CA SER A 372 30.62 2.60 -0.73
C SER A 372 29.75 2.11 0.43
N LEU A 373 29.19 0.94 0.25
CA LEU A 373 28.55 0.12 1.28
C LEU A 373 29.57 -0.93 1.73
N VAL A 374 30.04 -0.83 2.98
CA VAL A 374 31.09 -1.71 3.51
C VAL A 374 30.54 -2.59 4.65
N LYS A 375 31.00 -3.85 4.73
CA LYS A 375 30.55 -4.80 5.77
C LYS A 375 31.05 -4.44 7.17
N GLN A 376 32.19 -3.78 7.26
CA GLN A 376 32.82 -3.44 8.55
C GLN A 376 32.56 -1.97 8.89
N LYS A 377 32.13 -1.73 10.13
CA LYS A 377 32.03 -0.39 10.68
C LYS A 377 33.44 0.23 10.76
N GLN A 378 33.59 1.44 10.26
CA GLN A 378 34.87 2.15 10.28
C GLN A 378 35.14 2.72 11.68
N ALA A 379 36.36 2.54 12.16
CA ALA A 379 36.79 3.01 13.48
C ALA A 379 36.83 4.55 13.56
N THR A 380 37.32 5.20 12.48
CA THR A 380 37.41 6.66 12.43
C THR A 380 36.04 7.25 12.04
N ALA A 381 35.56 8.17 12.88
CA ALA A 381 34.33 8.89 12.62
C ALA A 381 34.48 9.80 11.39
N ALA A 382 33.55 9.67 10.45
CA ALA A 382 33.51 10.46 9.24
C ALA A 382 32.04 10.70 8.85
N TYR A 383 31.78 11.63 7.93
CA TYR A 383 30.46 11.91 7.39
C TYR A 383 30.54 12.30 5.92
N GLN A 384 29.40 12.17 5.24
CA GLN A 384 29.16 12.73 3.90
C GLN A 384 28.25 13.95 4.04
N LEU A 385 28.60 15.02 3.33
CA LEU A 385 27.77 16.22 3.29
C LEU A 385 26.73 16.12 2.17
N GLN A 386 25.52 16.55 2.50
CA GLN A 386 24.46 16.80 1.53
C GLN A 386 23.87 18.17 1.82
N THR A 387 23.60 18.95 0.77
CA THR A 387 22.93 20.25 0.87
C THR A 387 21.66 20.21 0.02
N VAL A 388 20.53 20.58 0.61
CA VAL A 388 19.24 20.65 -0.08
C VAL A 388 18.67 22.06 0.06
N ASP A 389 18.58 22.78 -1.03
CA ASP A 389 17.91 24.09 -1.08
C ASP A 389 16.44 23.90 -1.42
N PHE A 390 15.57 24.09 -0.42
CA PHE A 390 14.13 24.03 -0.63
C PHE A 390 13.56 25.26 -1.37
N LYS A 391 14.32 26.33 -1.55
CA LYS A 391 13.93 27.48 -2.38
C LYS A 391 14.13 27.22 -3.88
N ASP A 392 15.02 26.29 -4.21
CA ASP A 392 15.15 25.81 -5.58
C ASP A 392 13.92 24.98 -5.96
N ARG A 393 13.13 25.48 -6.91
CA ARG A 393 11.93 24.83 -7.44
C ARG A 393 12.11 24.30 -8.86
N LYS A 394 13.35 24.27 -9.34
CA LYS A 394 13.70 23.76 -10.68
C LYS A 394 14.19 22.32 -10.64
N THR A 395 14.74 21.91 -9.50
CA THR A 395 15.23 20.54 -9.31
C THR A 395 14.40 19.80 -8.26
N GLU A 396 14.13 18.57 -8.54
CA GLU A 396 13.43 17.64 -7.67
C GLU A 396 14.41 16.57 -7.19
N ASN A 397 14.19 16.06 -5.98
CA ASN A 397 14.82 14.82 -5.55
C ASN A 397 13.85 13.70 -5.90
N ASN A 398 14.10 13.03 -7.00
CA ASN A 398 13.15 12.15 -7.65
C ASN A 398 13.13 10.76 -7.01
N PHE A 399 11.93 10.30 -6.60
CA PHE A 399 11.66 8.93 -6.15
C PHE A 399 10.68 8.21 -7.05
N PHE A 400 10.10 8.91 -8.02
CA PHE A 400 9.20 8.27 -8.95
C PHE A 400 10.00 7.36 -9.88
N VAL A 401 9.73 6.06 -9.79
CA VAL A 401 10.35 5.04 -10.64
C VAL A 401 9.36 4.69 -11.75
N PRO A 402 9.54 5.24 -12.96
CA PRO A 402 8.62 4.99 -14.07
C PRO A 402 8.77 3.57 -14.64
N GLN A 403 9.92 2.95 -14.42
CA GLN A 403 10.25 1.60 -14.85
C GLN A 403 11.05 0.87 -13.77
N LEU A 404 10.91 -0.45 -13.70
CA LEU A 404 11.69 -1.26 -12.78
C LEU A 404 13.13 -1.47 -13.25
N ILE A 405 13.38 -1.39 -14.56
CA ILE A 405 14.70 -1.56 -15.17
C ILE A 405 15.09 -0.25 -15.85
N MET A 406 16.23 0.33 -15.45
CA MET A 406 16.72 1.63 -15.91
C MET A 406 18.17 1.54 -16.34
N ASP A 407 18.58 2.34 -17.32
CA ASP A 407 19.97 2.41 -17.77
C ASP A 407 20.85 3.29 -16.84
N SER A 408 20.25 4.19 -16.10
CA SER A 408 20.95 5.10 -15.17
C SER A 408 20.08 5.46 -13.96
N LEU A 409 20.71 5.93 -12.88
CA LEU A 409 20.03 6.48 -11.72
C LEU A 409 20.12 8.00 -11.71
N ASP A 410 18.96 8.64 -11.57
CA ASP A 410 18.89 10.06 -11.21
C ASP A 410 18.72 10.18 -9.70
N ALA A 411 19.78 10.63 -9.03
CA ALA A 411 19.75 10.86 -7.59
C ALA A 411 19.39 12.30 -7.21
N GLY A 412 19.23 13.19 -8.19
CA GLY A 412 19.13 14.62 -7.90
C GLY A 412 20.27 15.08 -6.98
N ASN A 413 19.96 15.67 -5.83
CA ASN A 413 20.94 16.04 -4.80
C ASN A 413 21.32 14.91 -3.84
N GLY A 414 20.87 13.67 -4.10
CA GLY A 414 21.10 12.51 -3.23
C GLY A 414 22.51 11.95 -3.28
N LEU A 415 22.77 11.07 -2.35
CA LEU A 415 24.03 10.35 -2.25
C LEU A 415 23.85 8.91 -2.71
N ILE A 416 24.71 8.46 -3.62
CA ILE A 416 24.74 7.08 -4.10
C ILE A 416 25.83 6.30 -3.37
N PHE A 417 25.49 5.12 -2.86
CA PHE A 417 26.39 4.17 -2.24
C PHE A 417 26.23 2.81 -2.90
N SER A 418 27.33 2.10 -3.15
CA SER A 418 27.29 0.77 -3.76
C SER A 418 28.17 -0.24 -3.01
N THR A 419 27.78 -1.50 -3.04
CA THR A 419 28.63 -2.61 -2.59
C THR A 419 29.70 -2.92 -3.64
N PRO A 420 30.77 -3.65 -3.29
CA PRO A 420 31.52 -4.42 -4.28
C PRO A 420 30.60 -5.38 -5.05
N VAL A 421 31.09 -5.87 -6.18
CA VAL A 421 30.40 -6.91 -6.97
C VAL A 421 30.29 -8.19 -6.16
N PHE A 422 29.13 -8.84 -6.19
CA PHE A 422 28.93 -10.13 -5.53
C PHE A 422 29.52 -11.27 -6.37
N GLU A 423 30.29 -12.12 -5.72
CA GLU A 423 30.92 -13.27 -6.36
C GLU A 423 30.00 -14.50 -6.45
N LYS A 424 28.92 -14.52 -5.67
CA LYS A 424 27.92 -15.58 -5.62
C LYS A 424 26.51 -15.00 -5.72
N GLU A 425 25.59 -15.79 -6.22
CA GLU A 425 24.19 -15.46 -6.21
C GLU A 425 23.55 -15.71 -4.84
N PHE A 426 22.48 -14.98 -4.55
CA PHE A 426 21.63 -15.13 -3.36
C PHE A 426 20.24 -14.54 -3.66
N ALA A 427 19.29 -14.73 -2.79
CA ALA A 427 18.01 -14.03 -2.89
C ALA A 427 17.82 -13.03 -1.76
N ILE A 428 17.32 -11.83 -2.07
CA ILE A 428 16.75 -10.93 -1.08
C ILE A 428 15.30 -11.35 -0.86
N ASN A 429 14.89 -11.56 0.39
CA ASN A 429 13.51 -11.89 0.72
C ASN A 429 13.08 -11.12 1.96
N GLY A 430 12.44 -9.98 1.78
CA GLY A 430 11.94 -9.21 2.92
C GLY A 430 12.08 -7.71 2.76
N SER A 431 11.91 -7.04 3.89
CA SER A 431 12.07 -5.60 4.02
C SER A 431 13.47 -5.28 4.50
N PHE A 432 14.17 -4.38 3.83
CA PHE A 432 15.43 -3.87 4.36
C PHE A 432 15.16 -2.92 5.54
N THR A 433 16.07 -2.86 6.49
CA THR A 433 15.94 -2.01 7.67
C THR A 433 17.27 -1.32 7.95
N GLY A 434 17.31 -0.42 8.91
CA GLY A 434 18.56 0.19 9.30
C GLY A 434 18.42 1.33 10.29
N ASN A 435 19.51 2.04 10.44
CA ASN A 435 19.56 3.25 11.26
C ASN A 435 20.48 4.27 10.60
N LEU A 436 19.94 5.42 10.27
CA LEU A 436 20.72 6.55 9.80
C LEU A 436 21.14 7.40 11.01
N PHE A 437 22.39 7.82 11.02
CA PHE A 437 22.88 8.81 11.96
C PHE A 437 23.18 10.09 11.21
N ALA A 438 22.45 11.14 11.53
CA ALA A 438 22.57 12.43 10.86
C ALA A 438 22.74 13.59 11.85
N SER A 439 23.43 14.64 11.45
CA SER A 439 23.40 15.95 12.08
C SER A 439 22.91 16.96 11.06
N ILE A 440 21.87 17.72 11.40
CA ILE A 440 21.27 18.69 10.49
C ILE A 440 21.21 20.08 11.15
N ASN A 441 21.20 21.13 10.35
CA ASN A 441 21.07 22.52 10.83
C ASN A 441 19.61 22.95 11.07
N LYS A 442 18.65 22.03 10.91
CA LYS A 442 17.20 22.27 11.07
C LYS A 442 16.63 21.37 12.16
N LYS A 443 15.30 21.44 12.39
CA LYS A 443 14.60 20.67 13.44
C LYS A 443 13.95 19.39 12.94
N ASP A 444 13.84 19.20 11.61
CA ASP A 444 13.21 18.03 11.01
C ASP A 444 13.62 17.86 9.54
N MET A 445 13.37 16.69 8.96
CA MET A 445 13.48 16.39 7.53
C MET A 445 12.70 15.11 7.20
N ASP A 446 12.30 14.95 5.95
CA ASP A 446 11.71 13.73 5.44
C ASP A 446 12.78 12.98 4.63
N VAL A 447 13.20 11.82 5.15
CA VAL A 447 14.30 11.01 4.58
C VAL A 447 13.75 10.01 3.61
N SER A 448 14.49 9.73 2.55
CA SER A 448 14.18 8.62 1.66
C SER A 448 15.42 7.78 1.34
N LEU A 449 15.19 6.50 1.14
CA LEU A 449 16.15 5.54 0.64
C LEU A 449 15.50 4.72 -0.47
N ALA A 450 16.20 4.59 -1.60
CA ALA A 450 15.83 3.64 -2.63
C ALA A 450 16.93 2.60 -2.78
N LEU A 451 16.54 1.33 -2.82
CA LEU A 451 17.45 0.19 -2.97
C LEU A 451 17.31 -0.39 -4.38
N TYR A 452 18.44 -0.57 -5.04
CA TYR A 452 18.54 -1.12 -6.39
C TYR A 452 19.52 -2.29 -6.43
N GLU A 453 19.31 -3.18 -7.39
CA GLU A 453 20.34 -4.07 -7.91
C GLU A 453 20.95 -3.40 -9.15
N GLN A 454 22.26 -3.16 -9.19
CA GLN A 454 22.95 -2.96 -10.45
C GLN A 454 23.30 -4.35 -11.01
N MET A 455 22.65 -4.72 -12.09
CA MET A 455 22.80 -6.02 -12.74
C MET A 455 24.14 -6.13 -13.49
N PRO A 456 24.59 -7.35 -13.88
CA PRO A 456 25.87 -7.54 -14.57
C PRO A 456 25.97 -6.82 -15.92
N ASP A 457 24.85 -6.51 -16.57
CA ASP A 457 24.78 -5.72 -17.82
C ASP A 457 24.89 -4.20 -17.59
N GLY A 458 25.05 -3.77 -16.33
CA GLY A 458 25.16 -2.37 -15.91
C GLY A 458 23.84 -1.67 -15.63
N LYS A 459 22.70 -2.25 -15.99
CA LYS A 459 21.38 -1.67 -15.72
C LYS A 459 21.00 -1.78 -14.25
N TYR A 460 20.07 -0.93 -13.82
CA TYR A 460 19.59 -0.89 -12.46
C TYR A 460 18.19 -1.44 -12.38
N PHE A 461 17.99 -2.44 -11.51
CA PHE A 461 16.69 -2.96 -11.16
C PHE A 461 16.23 -2.33 -9.84
N TYR A 462 15.10 -1.63 -9.86
CA TYR A 462 14.50 -1.05 -8.65
C TYR A 462 13.93 -2.17 -7.77
N LEU A 463 14.45 -2.30 -6.55
CA LEU A 463 14.03 -3.32 -5.60
C LEU A 463 12.92 -2.81 -4.69
N THR A 464 13.20 -1.72 -3.96
CA THR A 464 12.30 -1.23 -2.92
C THR A 464 12.71 0.16 -2.44
N ARG A 465 11.84 0.82 -1.66
CA ARG A 465 12.11 2.13 -1.07
C ARG A 465 11.63 2.25 0.38
N TYR A 466 12.14 3.27 1.02
CA TYR A 466 11.65 3.84 2.26
C TYR A 466 11.49 5.36 2.08
N ILE A 467 10.41 5.91 2.61
CA ILE A 467 10.25 7.33 2.89
C ILE A 467 9.72 7.46 4.31
N GLY A 468 10.19 8.46 5.07
CA GLY A 468 9.72 8.66 6.43
C GLY A 468 10.21 9.95 7.06
N ARG A 469 9.40 10.51 7.96
CA ARG A 469 9.70 11.75 8.68
C ARG A 469 10.63 11.48 9.87
N ALA A 470 11.78 12.13 9.89
CA ALA A 470 12.81 11.88 10.91
C ALA A 470 12.31 12.12 12.33
N SER A 471 11.46 13.13 12.55
CA SER A 471 10.89 13.41 13.88
C SER A 471 9.90 12.36 14.39
N TYR A 472 9.46 11.42 13.55
CA TYR A 472 8.62 10.29 13.92
C TYR A 472 9.34 8.93 13.85
N ALA A 473 10.62 8.90 13.46
CA ALA A 473 11.36 7.67 13.21
C ALA A 473 11.42 6.72 14.42
N LYS A 474 11.41 7.27 15.65
CA LYS A 474 11.45 6.49 16.90
C LYS A 474 10.06 6.09 17.40
N ASN A 475 9.03 6.86 17.06
CA ASN A 475 7.65 6.61 17.45
C ASN A 475 6.70 7.31 16.47
N ASN A 476 5.97 6.55 15.66
CA ASN A 476 5.06 7.08 14.64
C ASN A 476 3.82 7.79 15.21
N ALA A 477 3.53 7.61 16.50
CA ALA A 477 2.43 8.28 17.20
C ALA A 477 2.83 9.58 17.90
N GLN A 478 4.15 9.87 18.04
CA GLN A 478 4.63 11.01 18.78
C GLN A 478 5.79 11.71 18.09
N ARG A 479 5.58 12.96 17.70
CA ARG A 479 6.62 13.79 17.07
C ARG A 479 7.71 14.16 18.05
N GLN A 480 8.96 13.91 17.69
CA GLN A 480 10.17 14.26 18.44
C GLN A 480 11.12 15.03 17.53
N LEU A 481 11.11 16.34 17.58
CA LEU A 481 11.96 17.18 16.74
C LEU A 481 13.45 16.90 16.98
N LEU A 482 14.23 16.93 15.93
CA LEU A 482 15.69 16.81 15.98
C LEU A 482 16.29 18.07 16.60
N GLN A 483 17.43 17.92 17.27
CA GLN A 483 18.21 19.03 17.80
C GLN A 483 19.23 19.50 16.75
N PRO A 484 19.17 20.76 16.29
CA PRO A 484 20.08 21.26 15.28
C PRO A 484 21.56 21.02 15.65
N ASN A 485 22.32 20.55 14.66
CA ASN A 485 23.75 20.23 14.74
C ASN A 485 24.13 19.07 15.68
N LYS A 486 23.19 18.44 16.38
CA LYS A 486 23.45 17.21 17.14
C LYS A 486 23.35 15.99 16.22
N LYS A 487 24.15 14.97 16.54
CA LYS A 487 24.07 13.65 15.89
C LYS A 487 22.86 12.90 16.43
N GLU A 488 21.87 12.70 15.58
CA GLU A 488 20.61 12.01 15.89
C GLU A 488 20.56 10.63 15.21
N SER A 489 19.86 9.71 15.87
CA SER A 489 19.54 8.37 15.37
C SER A 489 18.16 8.41 14.70
N ILE A 490 18.09 7.96 13.47
CA ILE A 490 16.88 7.90 12.64
C ILE A 490 16.70 6.45 12.18
N PRO A 491 16.13 5.58 13.03
CA PRO A 491 15.85 4.20 12.66
C PRO A 491 14.76 4.12 11.59
N PHE A 492 14.86 3.13 10.71
CA PHE A 492 13.83 2.82 9.74
C PHE A 492 13.61 1.31 9.66
N THR A 493 12.36 0.89 9.83
CA THR A 493 11.98 -0.53 9.89
C THR A 493 10.76 -0.85 9.04
N ASN A 494 9.95 0.16 8.73
CA ASN A 494 8.73 0.00 7.95
C ASN A 494 9.00 0.30 6.47
N THR A 495 9.77 -0.60 5.85
CA THR A 495 10.11 -0.55 4.42
C THR A 495 9.29 -1.58 3.64
N ARG A 496 9.21 -1.37 2.34
CA ARG A 496 8.51 -2.29 1.45
C ARG A 496 9.28 -3.59 1.29
N PHE A 497 8.54 -4.68 1.23
CA PHE A 497 9.04 -6.03 1.06
C PHE A 497 9.36 -6.30 -0.42
N VAL A 498 10.43 -7.05 -0.67
CA VAL A 498 10.77 -7.53 -2.01
C VAL A 498 11.31 -8.96 -1.92
N SER A 499 11.09 -9.76 -2.96
CA SER A 499 11.76 -11.04 -3.13
C SER A 499 12.35 -11.11 -4.54
N ARG A 500 13.69 -11.24 -4.61
CA ARG A 500 14.40 -11.27 -5.89
C ARG A 500 15.73 -12.01 -5.78
N LYS A 501 16.00 -12.83 -6.78
CA LYS A 501 17.29 -13.48 -6.99
C LYS A 501 18.30 -12.44 -7.50
N ILE A 502 19.38 -12.24 -6.75
CA ILE A 502 20.50 -11.37 -7.10
C ILE A 502 21.57 -12.22 -7.76
N SER A 503 21.95 -11.90 -8.99
CA SER A 503 22.90 -12.68 -9.77
C SER A 503 24.33 -12.45 -9.32
N LYS A 504 25.20 -13.44 -9.53
CA LYS A 504 26.66 -13.23 -9.50
C LYS A 504 27.03 -12.10 -10.49
N GLY A 505 27.92 -11.20 -10.11
CA GLY A 505 28.30 -10.04 -10.90
C GLY A 505 27.44 -8.78 -10.64
N SER A 506 26.33 -8.91 -9.92
CA SER A 506 25.54 -7.75 -9.47
C SER A 506 26.17 -7.07 -8.26
N ARG A 507 25.66 -5.87 -7.94
CA ARG A 507 25.91 -5.15 -6.68
C ARG A 507 24.63 -4.50 -6.18
N LEU A 508 24.54 -4.25 -4.87
CA LEU A 508 23.47 -3.42 -4.32
C LEU A 508 23.88 -1.95 -4.37
N VAL A 509 22.91 -1.11 -4.71
CA VAL A 509 23.08 0.34 -4.77
C VAL A 509 21.96 1.00 -3.96
N ILE A 510 22.32 1.98 -3.14
CA ILE A 510 21.38 2.81 -2.40
C ILE A 510 21.48 4.24 -2.88
N VAL A 511 20.31 4.86 -3.09
CA VAL A 511 20.18 6.31 -3.19
C VAL A 511 19.59 6.80 -1.87
N LEU A 512 20.40 7.54 -1.10
CA LEU A 512 19.99 8.21 0.13
C LEU A 512 19.68 9.67 -0.18
N ASN A 513 18.49 10.13 0.18
CA ASN A 513 18.07 11.48 -0.15
C ASN A 513 17.11 12.08 0.91
N VAL A 514 16.72 13.31 0.70
CA VAL A 514 15.67 14.04 1.41
C VAL A 514 14.52 14.30 0.44
N ASN A 515 13.30 14.09 0.90
CA ASN A 515 12.14 14.35 0.07
C ASN A 515 12.04 15.83 -0.34
N LYS A 516 12.04 16.06 -1.63
CA LYS A 516 11.75 17.33 -2.30
C LYS A 516 11.07 17.03 -3.63
N HIS A 517 9.86 16.49 -3.55
CA HIS A 517 9.12 15.98 -4.70
C HIS A 517 7.67 16.51 -4.70
N PRO A 518 7.06 16.84 -5.84
CA PRO A 518 5.73 17.43 -5.88
C PRO A 518 4.59 16.51 -5.45
N PHE A 519 4.78 15.19 -5.39
CA PHE A 519 3.71 14.25 -5.04
C PHE A 519 3.61 13.91 -3.56
N GLU A 520 4.58 14.33 -2.75
CA GLU A 520 4.57 14.21 -1.30
C GLU A 520 4.75 15.58 -0.65
N ILE A 521 4.23 15.74 0.56
CA ILE A 521 4.42 16.96 1.34
C ILE A 521 5.91 17.26 1.54
N ILE A 522 6.30 18.52 1.47
CA ILE A 522 7.69 18.95 1.71
C ILE A 522 7.83 19.45 3.15
N ASN A 523 8.76 18.85 3.88
CA ASN A 523 9.17 19.26 5.21
C ASN A 523 10.34 20.23 5.13
N TYR A 524 10.08 21.52 5.36
CA TYR A 524 11.12 22.56 5.31
C TYR A 524 12.01 22.58 6.56
N GLY A 525 11.65 21.79 7.57
CA GLY A 525 12.43 21.58 8.79
C GLY A 525 12.34 22.72 9.81
N SER A 526 11.33 23.57 9.73
CA SER A 526 11.14 24.67 10.68
C SER A 526 10.76 24.20 12.09
N GLY A 527 10.11 23.01 12.19
CA GLY A 527 9.53 22.46 13.40
C GLY A 527 8.06 22.80 13.60
N LYS A 528 7.45 23.61 12.73
CA LYS A 528 6.00 23.83 12.66
C LYS A 528 5.26 22.56 12.23
N PRO A 529 3.92 22.49 12.30
CA PRO A 529 3.16 21.47 11.58
C PRO A 529 3.49 21.53 10.08
N VAL A 530 3.94 20.41 9.51
CA VAL A 530 4.51 20.40 8.14
C VAL A 530 3.46 20.81 7.11
N ALA A 531 2.18 20.46 7.31
CA ALA A 531 1.10 20.87 6.41
C ALA A 531 0.87 22.40 6.36
N GLU A 532 1.45 23.16 7.30
CA GLU A 532 1.37 24.62 7.38
C GLU A 532 2.62 25.32 6.89
N GLU A 533 3.73 24.60 6.75
CA GLU A 533 4.97 25.16 6.25
C GLU A 533 4.84 25.64 4.79
N THR A 534 5.55 26.69 4.46
CA THR A 534 5.62 27.30 3.13
C THR A 534 7.08 27.47 2.72
N ILE A 535 7.33 27.87 1.48
CA ILE A 535 8.68 28.19 1.01
C ILE A 535 9.38 29.28 1.85
N LYS A 536 8.62 30.14 2.55
CA LYS A 536 9.17 31.14 3.47
C LYS A 536 9.83 30.50 4.68
N ASP A 537 9.37 29.31 5.10
CA ASP A 537 9.91 28.53 6.20
C ASP A 537 11.19 27.76 5.80
N ALA A 538 11.54 27.75 4.51
CA ALA A 538 12.75 27.10 4.02
C ALA A 538 14.03 27.71 4.63
N GLY A 539 14.05 29.03 4.87
CA GLY A 539 15.21 29.73 5.45
C GLY A 539 16.51 29.46 4.68
N ALA A 540 17.57 29.09 5.40
CA ALA A 540 18.83 28.62 4.81
C ALA A 540 18.68 27.18 4.28
N PRO A 541 19.48 26.78 3.27
CA PRO A 541 19.51 25.40 2.80
C PRO A 541 19.72 24.40 3.94
N LEU A 542 19.04 23.26 3.83
CA LEU A 542 19.24 22.14 4.74
C LEU A 542 20.64 21.55 4.49
N GLN A 543 21.46 21.53 5.54
CA GLN A 543 22.78 20.90 5.54
C GLN A 543 22.73 19.64 6.39
N ILE A 544 23.18 18.53 5.83
CA ILE A 544 23.14 17.23 6.48
C ILE A 544 24.54 16.65 6.49
N LYS A 545 24.98 16.19 7.68
CA LYS A 545 26.14 15.33 7.86
C LYS A 545 25.64 13.90 8.06
N TRP A 546 25.71 13.07 7.03
CA TRP A 546 25.41 11.64 7.12
C TRP A 546 26.64 10.90 7.67
N HIS A 547 26.52 10.43 8.91
CA HIS A 547 27.64 9.78 9.60
C HIS A 547 27.87 8.34 9.11
N ASN A 548 29.13 7.94 9.02
CA ASN A 548 29.54 6.59 8.60
C ASN A 548 29.21 5.47 9.59
N SER A 549 28.63 5.81 10.74
CA SER A 549 28.00 4.87 11.65
C SER A 549 26.59 4.43 11.18
N SER A 550 26.02 5.09 10.18
CA SER A 550 24.77 4.69 9.54
C SER A 550 24.90 3.34 8.87
N TYR A 551 23.86 2.52 8.98
CA TYR A 551 23.89 1.18 8.41
C TYR A 551 22.52 0.77 7.86
N ILE A 552 22.56 -0.18 6.93
CA ILE A 552 21.39 -0.91 6.43
C ILE A 552 21.57 -2.40 6.70
N LYS A 553 20.45 -3.09 6.86
CA LYS A 553 20.34 -4.54 6.98
C LYS A 553 19.44 -5.07 5.87
N VAL A 554 19.92 -6.00 5.11
CA VAL A 554 19.19 -6.62 4.00
C VAL A 554 19.04 -8.11 4.31
N PRO A 555 17.80 -8.62 4.51
CA PRO A 555 17.57 -10.03 4.75
C PRO A 555 17.80 -10.82 3.46
N VAL A 556 18.51 -11.93 3.55
CA VAL A 556 18.89 -12.73 2.37
C VAL A 556 18.75 -14.23 2.62
N TRP A 557 18.56 -14.95 1.54
CA TRP A 557 18.74 -16.39 1.47
C TRP A 557 19.99 -16.69 0.67
N VAL A 558 21.01 -17.22 1.34
CA VAL A 558 22.26 -17.69 0.72
C VAL A 558 22.06 -19.15 0.35
N TYR A 559 22.32 -19.49 -0.94
CA TYR A 559 22.16 -20.84 -1.48
C TYR A 559 23.30 -21.77 -1.10
#